data_d7bd60b2c17dffe31c8fc989b12b9f95
#
_entry.id   d7bd60b2c17dffe31c8fc989b12b9f95
#
_cell.length_a   1.000
_cell.length_b   1.000
_cell.length_c   1.000
_cell.angle_alpha   90.00
_cell.angle_beta   90.00
_cell.angle_gamma   90.00
#
_symmetry.space_group_name_H-M   'P 1'
#
loop_
_entity.id
_entity.type
_entity.pdbx_description
1 polymer ?
#
loop_
_entity_poly.entity_id
_entity_poly.type
_entity_poly.pdbx_seq_one_letter_code
_entity_poly.pdbx_strand_id
1 'polypeptide(L)'
;VADTGQGNTSAYAAANGARNALTREWAVELLKYGIRVNAVAVAECWTPLYENWINNLPNPAEKRAEIEAKIPFENRMTTCEEIANGVVFLLSERSSHTTGQLVHIDGGYVHLDRALAGA
;
A
#
# COMPACT_ATOMS: atom_id res chain seq x y z
N VAL A 1 -2.10 6.73 -3.02
CA VAL A 1 -2.42 8.01 -3.67
C VAL A 1 -1.18 8.88 -3.87
N ALA A 2 -0.13 8.75 -3.04
CA ALA A 2 1.08 9.55 -3.17
C ALA A 2 1.83 9.29 -4.49
N ASP A 3 1.73 8.07 -5.01
CA ASP A 3 2.43 7.67 -6.23
C ASP A 3 1.55 7.72 -7.48
N THR A 4 0.23 7.71 -7.33
CA THR A 4 -0.68 7.57 -8.46
C THR A 4 -1.56 8.78 -8.74
N GLY A 5 -1.84 9.57 -7.69
CA GLY A 5 -2.88 10.59 -7.78
C GLY A 5 -4.29 9.97 -7.88
N GLN A 6 -5.24 10.57 -7.22
CA GLN A 6 -6.62 10.06 -7.21
C GLN A 6 -7.63 11.14 -7.54
N GLY A 7 -7.34 12.37 -7.18
CA GLY A 7 -8.27 13.48 -7.23
C GLY A 7 -9.05 13.61 -5.94
N ASN A 8 -9.32 14.84 -5.56
CA ASN A 8 -10.10 15.20 -4.35
C ASN A 8 -9.50 14.70 -3.03
N THR A 9 -8.21 14.38 -2.99
CA THR A 9 -7.52 13.83 -1.82
C THR A 9 -6.20 14.56 -1.55
N SER A 10 -6.12 15.88 -1.79
CA SER A 10 -4.86 16.63 -1.69
C SER A 10 -4.19 16.51 -0.32
N ALA A 11 -4.93 16.69 0.77
CA ALA A 11 -4.36 16.58 2.12
C ALA A 11 -3.90 15.15 2.43
N TYR A 12 -4.68 14.16 2.02
CA TYR A 12 -4.34 12.75 2.19
C TYR A 12 -3.09 12.38 1.38
N ALA A 13 -3.02 12.82 0.13
CA ALA A 13 -1.86 12.59 -0.73
C ALA A 13 -0.60 13.27 -0.15
N ALA A 14 -0.72 14.50 0.34
CA ALA A 14 0.38 15.23 0.96
C ALA A 14 0.88 14.52 2.22
N ALA A 15 -0.03 14.03 3.08
CA ALA A 15 0.32 13.30 4.30
C ALA A 15 1.06 11.99 3.97
N ASN A 16 0.60 11.25 2.96
CA ASN A 16 1.26 10.02 2.53
C ASN A 16 2.62 10.30 1.89
N GLY A 17 2.74 11.35 1.08
CA GLY A 17 4.01 11.80 0.51
C GLY A 17 5.01 12.21 1.60
N ALA A 18 4.55 12.93 2.61
CA ALA A 18 5.37 13.31 3.75
C ALA A 18 5.86 12.08 4.51
N ARG A 19 5.00 11.09 4.74
CA ARG A 19 5.38 9.83 5.39
C ARG A 19 6.45 9.10 4.60
N ASN A 20 6.32 9.06 3.28
CA ASN A 20 7.32 8.43 2.41
C ASN A 20 8.68 9.13 2.52
N ALA A 21 8.68 10.46 2.50
CA ALA A 21 9.90 11.24 2.66
C ALA A 21 10.52 11.05 4.05
N LEU A 22 9.70 11.05 5.10
CA LEU A 22 10.15 10.83 6.48
C LEU A 22 10.76 9.44 6.68
N THR A 23 10.28 8.44 5.97
CA THR A 23 10.86 7.09 6.04
C THR A 23 12.34 7.12 5.68
N ARG A 24 12.70 7.85 4.62
CA ARG A 24 14.09 7.99 4.20
C ARG A 24 14.89 8.89 5.14
N GLU A 25 14.30 10.00 5.56
CA GLU A 25 14.96 10.94 6.48
C GLU A 25 15.31 10.28 7.80
N TRP A 26 14.35 9.59 8.41
CA TRP A 26 14.58 8.88 9.67
C TRP A 26 15.52 7.68 9.51
N ALA A 27 15.50 7.02 8.35
CA ALA A 27 16.46 5.96 8.07
C ALA A 27 17.90 6.49 8.15
N VAL A 28 18.17 7.69 7.61
CA VAL A 28 19.47 8.33 7.70
C VAL A 28 19.80 8.78 9.11
N GLU A 29 18.87 9.48 9.77
CA GLU A 29 19.08 10.01 11.12
C GLU A 29 19.39 8.91 12.14
N LEU A 30 18.79 7.74 11.97
CA LEU A 30 18.88 6.65 12.93
C LEU A 30 19.98 5.62 12.61
N LEU A 31 20.75 5.82 11.54
CA LEU A 31 21.88 4.94 11.19
C LEU A 31 22.87 4.79 12.35
N LYS A 32 23.19 5.88 13.00
CA LYS A 32 24.14 5.90 14.11
C LYS A 32 23.71 5.06 15.32
N TYR A 33 22.44 4.73 15.40
CA TYR A 33 21.88 3.88 16.46
C TYR A 33 21.63 2.44 16.00
N GLY A 34 21.95 2.12 14.75
CA GLY A 34 21.68 0.80 14.21
C GLY A 34 20.18 0.51 14.05
N ILE A 35 19.36 1.54 13.86
CA ILE A 35 17.90 1.39 13.71
C ILE A 35 17.54 1.48 12.24
N ARG A 36 16.76 0.52 11.77
CA ARG A 36 16.20 0.50 10.41
C ARG A 36 14.82 1.15 10.40
N VAL A 37 14.53 1.87 9.34
CA VAL A 37 13.22 2.51 9.12
C VAL A 37 12.74 2.18 7.73
N ASN A 38 11.60 1.52 7.64
CA ASN A 38 10.96 1.14 6.40
C ASN A 38 9.47 1.44 6.47
N ALA A 39 8.81 1.46 5.32
CA ALA A 39 7.37 1.62 5.23
C ALA A 39 6.78 0.57 4.31
N VAL A 40 5.56 0.14 4.61
CA VAL A 40 4.75 -0.69 3.73
C VAL A 40 3.74 0.22 3.03
N ALA A 41 3.77 0.20 1.71
CA ALA A 41 2.82 0.93 0.89
C ALA A 41 1.68 0.01 0.48
N VAL A 42 0.47 0.44 0.78
CA VAL A 42 -0.77 -0.32 0.57
C VAL A 42 -1.62 0.39 -0.48
N ALA A 43 -2.29 -0.34 -1.32
CA ALA A 43 -3.29 0.21 -2.24
C ALA A 43 -4.70 -0.27 -1.84
N GLU A 44 -5.25 -1.19 -2.60
CA GLU A 44 -6.60 -1.71 -2.34
C GLU A 44 -6.52 -2.91 -1.39
N CYS A 45 -6.73 -2.68 -0.11
CA CYS A 45 -6.72 -3.72 0.93
C CYS A 45 -8.11 -3.89 1.51
N TRP A 46 -8.59 -5.13 1.58
CA TRP A 46 -9.91 -5.42 2.13
C TRP A 46 -9.88 -5.36 3.66
N THR A 47 -10.39 -4.25 4.20
CA THR A 47 -10.46 -3.98 5.63
C THR A 47 -11.92 -3.76 6.04
N PRO A 48 -12.25 -3.83 7.35
CA PRO A 48 -13.60 -3.48 7.81
C PRO A 48 -14.02 -2.07 7.40
N LEU A 49 -13.10 -1.11 7.41
CA LEU A 49 -13.39 0.26 6.96
C LEU A 49 -13.73 0.29 5.47
N TYR A 50 -12.97 -0.42 4.63
CA TYR A 50 -13.21 -0.49 3.20
C TYR A 50 -14.54 -1.17 2.89
N GLU A 51 -14.82 -2.28 3.56
CA GLU A 51 -16.09 -3.01 3.43
C GLU A 51 -17.28 -2.13 3.79
N ASN A 52 -17.18 -1.39 4.90
CA ASN A 52 -18.22 -0.47 5.32
C ASN A 52 -18.44 0.64 4.29
N TRP A 53 -17.35 1.21 3.75
CA TRP A 53 -17.45 2.24 2.73
C TRP A 53 -18.16 1.73 1.47
N ILE A 54 -17.74 0.57 0.96
CA ILE A 54 -18.27 0.04 -0.30
C ILE A 54 -19.74 -0.39 -0.14
N ASN A 55 -20.12 -0.90 1.04
CA ASN A 55 -21.50 -1.33 1.32
C ASN A 55 -22.48 -0.14 1.41
N ASN A 56 -21.99 1.08 1.58
CA ASN A 56 -22.80 2.29 1.58
C ASN A 56 -22.93 2.93 0.18
N LEU A 57 -22.33 2.34 -0.83
CA LEU A 57 -22.46 2.79 -2.21
C LEU A 57 -23.62 2.10 -2.93
N PRO A 58 -24.18 2.71 -3.99
CA PRO A 58 -25.09 2.01 -4.89
C PRO A 58 -24.38 0.80 -5.53
N ASN A 59 -25.05 -0.35 -5.57
CA ASN A 59 -24.52 -1.57 -6.19
C ASN A 59 -23.13 -1.98 -5.67
N PRO A 60 -22.99 -2.29 -4.37
CA PRO A 60 -21.68 -2.56 -3.77
C PRO A 60 -20.92 -3.74 -4.41
N ALA A 61 -21.61 -4.81 -4.78
CA ALA A 61 -20.99 -5.97 -5.40
C ALA A 61 -20.39 -5.63 -6.77
N GLU A 62 -21.10 -4.84 -7.58
CA GLU A 62 -20.63 -4.39 -8.89
C GLU A 62 -19.43 -3.45 -8.74
N LYS A 63 -19.50 -2.53 -7.79
CA LYS A 63 -18.41 -1.60 -7.51
C LYS A 63 -17.14 -2.33 -7.05
N ARG A 64 -17.30 -3.31 -6.18
CA ARG A 64 -16.19 -4.15 -5.74
C ARG A 64 -15.54 -4.89 -6.91
N ALA A 65 -16.34 -5.51 -7.76
CA ALA A 65 -15.85 -6.23 -8.94
C ALA A 65 -15.10 -5.29 -9.91
N GLU A 66 -15.60 -4.07 -10.11
CA GLU A 66 -14.94 -3.06 -10.92
C GLU A 66 -13.55 -2.69 -10.39
N ILE A 67 -13.44 -2.52 -9.09
CA ILE A 67 -12.16 -2.20 -8.44
C ILE A 67 -11.20 -3.38 -8.53
N GLU A 68 -11.66 -4.58 -8.20
CA GLU A 68 -10.85 -5.78 -8.21
C GLU A 68 -10.31 -6.13 -9.59
N ALA A 69 -11.09 -5.87 -10.63
CA ALA A 69 -10.68 -6.10 -12.03
C ALA A 69 -9.44 -5.28 -12.43
N LYS A 70 -9.17 -4.18 -11.72
CA LYS A 70 -8.02 -3.30 -12.00
C LYS A 70 -6.79 -3.64 -11.20
N ILE A 71 -6.84 -4.65 -10.35
CA ILE A 71 -5.68 -5.10 -9.58
C ILE A 71 -4.98 -6.19 -10.39
N PRO A 72 -3.71 -5.96 -10.82
CA PRO A 72 -3.07 -6.85 -11.80
C PRO A 72 -2.94 -8.30 -11.34
N PHE A 73 -2.47 -8.52 -10.11
CA PHE A 73 -2.21 -9.88 -9.64
C PHE A 73 -3.48 -10.49 -9.02
N GLU A 74 -3.98 -11.53 -9.63
CA GLU A 74 -5.14 -12.31 -9.22
C GLU A 74 -6.48 -11.57 -9.21
N ASN A 75 -6.52 -10.31 -9.65
CA ASN A 75 -7.75 -9.49 -9.71
C ASN A 75 -8.55 -9.52 -8.40
N ARG A 76 -7.85 -9.34 -7.31
CA ARG A 76 -8.43 -9.29 -5.96
C ARG A 76 -7.74 -8.25 -5.11
N MET A 77 -8.43 -7.79 -4.08
CA MET A 77 -7.82 -6.92 -3.07
C MET A 77 -6.78 -7.68 -2.25
N THR A 78 -5.80 -6.94 -1.74
CA THR A 78 -4.82 -7.45 -0.79
C THR A 78 -5.51 -7.76 0.53
N THR A 79 -5.09 -8.82 1.20
CA THR A 79 -5.63 -9.17 2.53
C THR A 79 -4.85 -8.48 3.64
N CYS A 80 -5.49 -8.33 4.80
CA CYS A 80 -4.82 -7.79 5.99
C CYS A 80 -3.62 -8.66 6.41
N GLU A 81 -3.74 -9.98 6.27
CA GLU A 81 -2.67 -10.93 6.58
C GLU A 81 -1.46 -10.74 5.69
N GLU A 82 -1.67 -10.47 4.41
CA GLU A 82 -0.57 -10.20 3.48
C GLU A 82 0.21 -8.94 3.86
N ILE A 83 -0.49 -7.89 4.27
CA ILE A 83 0.15 -6.68 4.78
C ILE A 83 0.91 -6.98 6.08
N ALA A 84 0.26 -7.66 7.02
CA ALA A 84 0.86 -8.03 8.31
C ALA A 84 2.13 -8.87 8.13
N ASN A 85 2.12 -9.83 7.21
CA ASN A 85 3.29 -10.65 6.90
C ASN A 85 4.47 -9.81 6.41
N GLY A 86 4.21 -8.81 5.58
CA GLY A 86 5.24 -7.87 5.13
C GLY A 86 5.81 -7.04 6.28
N VAL A 87 4.95 -6.55 7.16
CA VAL A 87 5.37 -5.79 8.36
C VAL A 87 6.22 -6.66 9.28
N VAL A 88 5.81 -7.89 9.55
CA VAL A 88 6.56 -8.83 10.38
C VAL A 88 7.93 -9.12 9.78
N PHE A 89 8.02 -9.33 8.46
CA PHE A 89 9.29 -9.50 7.76
C PHE A 89 10.21 -8.30 7.99
N LEU A 90 9.71 -7.08 7.83
CA LEU A 90 10.51 -5.86 8.00
C LEU A 90 10.92 -5.62 9.45
N LEU A 91 10.17 -6.12 10.42
CA LEU A 91 10.51 -6.04 11.84
C LEU A 91 11.44 -7.16 12.29
N SER A 92 11.64 -8.16 11.47
CA SER A 92 12.45 -9.34 11.82
C SER A 92 13.89 -9.19 11.34
N GLU A 93 14.77 -10.06 11.86
CA GLU A 93 16.16 -10.13 11.43
C GLU A 93 16.33 -10.62 9.99
N ARG A 94 15.29 -11.18 9.39
CA ARG A 94 15.32 -11.59 7.99
C ARG A 94 15.51 -10.41 7.04
N SER A 95 15.15 -9.21 7.48
CA SER A 95 15.36 -7.96 6.73
C SER A 95 16.49 -7.11 7.33
N SER A 96 17.48 -7.74 7.96
CA SER A 96 18.51 -7.08 8.77
C SER A 96 19.35 -6.02 8.06
N HIS A 97 19.37 -6.03 6.74
CA HIS A 97 20.10 -5.02 5.95
C HIS A 97 19.19 -4.17 5.07
N THR A 98 17.90 -4.13 5.39
CA THR A 98 16.88 -3.35 4.68
C THR A 98 16.52 -2.12 5.50
N THR A 99 16.81 -0.94 4.96
CA THR A 99 16.40 0.34 5.57
C THR A 99 16.13 1.38 4.50
N GLY A 100 15.29 2.35 4.81
CA GLY A 100 14.93 3.44 3.90
C GLY A 100 14.04 3.01 2.74
N GLN A 101 13.39 1.86 2.83
CA GLN A 101 12.61 1.31 1.72
C GLN A 101 11.12 1.53 1.88
N LEU A 102 10.46 1.76 0.74
CA LEU A 102 9.01 1.72 0.61
C LEU A 102 8.66 0.40 -0.08
N VAL A 103 8.09 -0.53 0.67
CA VAL A 103 7.77 -1.86 0.17
C VAL A 103 6.29 -1.90 -0.21
N HIS A 104 6.01 -2.03 -1.49
CA HIS A 104 4.65 -2.10 -2.01
C HIS A 104 4.11 -3.52 -1.91
N ILE A 105 2.97 -3.67 -1.21
CA ILE A 105 2.23 -4.94 -1.13
C ILE A 105 0.83 -4.63 -1.65
N ASP A 106 0.65 -4.72 -2.96
CA ASP A 106 -0.51 -4.14 -3.65
C ASP A 106 -0.96 -4.91 -4.89
N GLY A 107 -0.46 -6.12 -5.10
CA GLY A 107 -0.79 -6.89 -6.30
C GLY A 107 -0.31 -6.22 -7.60
N GLY A 108 0.69 -5.37 -7.53
CA GLY A 108 1.23 -4.65 -8.70
C GLY A 108 0.44 -3.39 -9.05
N TYR A 109 -0.46 -2.92 -8.19
CA TYR A 109 -1.35 -1.80 -8.46
C TYR A 109 -0.63 -0.53 -8.92
N VAL A 110 0.50 -0.21 -8.30
CA VAL A 110 1.25 1.02 -8.59
C VAL A 110 2.15 0.86 -9.82
N HIS A 111 2.88 -0.25 -9.91
CA HIS A 111 4.00 -0.38 -10.84
C HIS A 111 3.71 -1.16 -12.11
N LEU A 112 2.60 -1.87 -12.18
CA LEU A 112 2.23 -2.62 -13.37
C LEU A 112 1.16 -1.88 -14.17
N ASP A 113 1.13 -2.13 -15.48
CA ASP A 113 0.13 -1.53 -16.37
C ASP A 113 -1.24 -2.18 -16.10
N ARG A 114 -2.09 -1.43 -15.45
CA ARG A 114 -3.43 -1.89 -15.08
C ARG A 114 -4.38 -2.03 -16.27
N ALA A 115 -4.00 -1.49 -17.41
CA ALA A 115 -4.78 -1.71 -18.63
C ALA A 115 -4.78 -3.17 -19.06
N LEU A 116 -3.77 -3.93 -18.63
CA LEU A 116 -3.65 -5.35 -18.90
C LEU A 116 -4.27 -6.23 -17.80
N ALA A 117 -4.70 -5.65 -16.70
CA ALA A 117 -5.34 -6.40 -15.62
C ALA A 117 -6.67 -6.97 -16.11
N GLY A 118 -6.87 -8.27 -15.91
CA GLY A 118 -8.06 -8.97 -16.39
C GLY A 118 -7.99 -9.44 -17.83
N ALA A 119 -6.85 -9.26 -18.49
CA ALA A 119 -6.62 -9.77 -19.84
C ALA A 119 -6.50 -11.28 -19.85
#